data_d26d02dc92a46d3e1427474ffcb2ee7a
#
_entry.id   d26d02dc92a46d3e1427474ffcb2ee7a
#
_cell.length_a   1.000
_cell.length_b   1.000
_cell.length_c   1.000
_cell.angle_alpha   90.00
_cell.angle_beta   90.00
_cell.angle_gamma   90.00
#
_symmetry.space_group_name_H-M   'P 1'
#
loop_
_entity.id
_entity.type
_entity.pdbx_description
1 polymer ?
#
loop_
_entity_poly.entity_id
_entity_poly.type
_entity_poly.pdbx_seq_one_letter_code
_entity_poly.pdbx_strand_id
1 'polypeptide(L)'
;QVKGRSIRWNCTYEERLIFKSLFPIFYIDTRNLDVTQWGYIWDILGELAKVSNTERKNISAKISDVLLDPAHETSQKLKVITDIFEAANVSVKPAMAKEYATNLTKVFFSGNSIRQRGRHLDYYSTGTNSVKYIELLLKSIDALSRVKMKEPIILFDEPEISLHTNYLDELAEAITDVNSRLNVLVSTHSSRLTKNLITASDTISLYNVKLINKYSSIHQMKKFPQYSPTSKYRVADDHINAYFSRVNLFVEGETELELFSNPYLRILFPKLKKVDVFKAVSEKPILNIMSPKLSNSQTPYLCLIDIDKAMSFDKGKKRFVLRSEYFPENKKERFRYRNKHESEPYLYLQRKRINAMQSKLHIHYYLPFLSCNDRNYYEFVAALQQYLLSYNIFCLSTTIEGALINPNTTDFAS
;
A
#
# COMPACT_ATOMS: atom_id res chain seq x y z
N GLN A 1 -17.56 -21.16 -7.02
CA GLN A 1 -17.88 -20.45 -8.28
C GLN A 1 -19.09 -19.55 -8.06
N VAL A 2 -18.99 -18.29 -8.47
CA VAL A 2 -20.10 -17.34 -8.47
C VAL A 2 -20.63 -17.24 -9.90
N LYS A 3 -21.88 -17.62 -10.11
CA LYS A 3 -22.56 -17.50 -11.40
C LYS A 3 -23.85 -16.73 -11.17
N GLY A 4 -23.88 -15.46 -11.59
CA GLY A 4 -25.00 -14.57 -11.30
C GLY A 4 -25.12 -14.24 -9.79
N ARG A 5 -26.34 -14.33 -9.22
CA ARG A 5 -26.61 -14.06 -7.79
C ARG A 5 -26.49 -15.31 -6.90
N SER A 6 -26.12 -16.47 -7.44
CA SER A 6 -26.01 -17.71 -6.67
C SER A 6 -24.58 -18.10 -6.40
N ILE A 7 -24.26 -18.44 -5.16
CA ILE A 7 -22.97 -18.98 -4.73
C ILE A 7 -23.14 -20.48 -4.60
N ARG A 8 -22.37 -21.26 -5.36
CA ARG A 8 -22.29 -22.72 -5.19
C ARG A 8 -21.05 -23.07 -4.41
N TRP A 9 -21.23 -23.81 -3.34
CA TRP A 9 -20.18 -24.33 -2.50
C TRP A 9 -19.83 -25.76 -2.89
N ASN A 10 -18.54 -26.09 -2.95
CA ASN A 10 -18.07 -27.44 -3.23
C ASN A 10 -17.88 -28.28 -1.94
N CYS A 11 -18.34 -27.78 -0.81
CA CYS A 11 -18.21 -28.39 0.50
C CYS A 11 -19.54 -28.42 1.24
N THR A 12 -19.68 -29.34 2.17
CA THR A 12 -20.85 -29.48 3.05
C THR A 12 -20.98 -28.28 4.00
N TYR A 13 -22.12 -28.20 4.67
CA TYR A 13 -22.33 -27.17 5.69
C TYR A 13 -21.37 -27.34 6.88
N GLU A 14 -21.12 -28.58 7.30
CA GLU A 14 -20.23 -28.91 8.42
C GLU A 14 -18.78 -28.56 8.11
N GLU A 15 -18.29 -28.91 6.92
CA GLU A 15 -16.96 -28.51 6.46
C GLU A 15 -16.76 -27.00 6.44
N ARG A 16 -17.80 -26.24 6.05
CA ARG A 16 -17.77 -24.76 6.11
C ARG A 16 -17.69 -24.23 7.53
N LEU A 17 -18.38 -24.86 8.48
CA LEU A 17 -18.29 -24.47 9.89
C LEU A 17 -16.90 -24.74 10.46
N ILE A 18 -16.32 -25.90 10.13
CA ILE A 18 -14.94 -26.22 10.52
C ILE A 18 -13.98 -25.18 9.93
N PHE A 19 -14.08 -24.90 8.62
CA PHE A 19 -13.23 -23.90 7.97
C PHE A 19 -13.34 -22.52 8.62
N LYS A 20 -14.55 -22.03 8.87
CA LYS A 20 -14.78 -20.76 9.57
C LYS A 20 -14.24 -20.75 11.00
N SER A 21 -14.24 -21.91 11.65
CA SER A 21 -13.69 -22.04 12.99
C SER A 21 -12.16 -21.97 13.00
N LEU A 22 -11.51 -22.56 11.99
CA LEU A 22 -10.05 -22.55 11.85
C LEU A 22 -9.50 -21.22 11.35
N PHE A 23 -10.22 -20.58 10.43
CA PHE A 23 -9.83 -19.32 9.78
C PHE A 23 -10.83 -18.20 10.10
N PRO A 24 -10.90 -17.73 11.35
CA PRO A 24 -11.79 -16.61 11.70
C PRO A 24 -11.29 -15.34 11.02
N ILE A 25 -12.23 -14.58 10.44
CA ILE A 25 -11.92 -13.30 9.79
C ILE A 25 -12.31 -12.17 10.74
N PHE A 26 -11.35 -11.31 11.04
CA PHE A 26 -11.55 -10.09 11.80
C PHE A 26 -11.47 -8.89 10.86
N TYR A 27 -12.61 -8.32 10.52
CA TYR A 27 -12.69 -7.10 9.73
C TYR A 27 -12.75 -5.89 10.65
N ILE A 28 -11.80 -4.98 10.50
CA ILE A 28 -11.63 -3.81 11.35
C ILE A 28 -11.72 -2.57 10.46
N ASP A 29 -12.91 -2.00 10.41
CA ASP A 29 -13.17 -0.70 9.79
C ASP A 29 -12.89 0.39 10.82
N THR A 30 -11.75 1.04 10.70
CA THR A 30 -11.32 2.06 11.68
C THR A 30 -12.17 3.32 11.65
N ARG A 31 -12.91 3.56 10.57
CA ARG A 31 -13.86 4.70 10.47
C ARG A 31 -15.07 4.56 11.39
N ASN A 32 -15.46 3.33 11.68
CA ASN A 32 -16.64 3.01 12.49
C ASN A 32 -16.28 2.47 13.88
N LEU A 33 -15.01 2.52 14.26
CA LEU A 33 -14.57 2.06 15.58
C LEU A 33 -14.89 3.07 16.67
N ASP A 34 -15.63 2.61 17.68
CA ASP A 34 -15.71 3.35 18.94
C ASP A 34 -14.47 3.09 19.79
N VAL A 35 -13.46 3.96 19.59
CA VAL A 35 -12.19 3.86 20.31
C VAL A 35 -12.28 4.36 21.77
N THR A 36 -13.46 4.78 22.22
CA THR A 36 -13.67 5.22 23.62
C THR A 36 -14.22 4.08 24.47
N GLN A 37 -14.94 3.13 23.89
CA GLN A 37 -15.55 2.01 24.65
C GLN A 37 -14.81 0.69 24.49
N TRP A 38 -14.07 0.50 23.39
CA TRP A 38 -13.36 -0.74 23.04
C TRP A 38 -14.23 -2.01 23.14
N GLY A 39 -15.51 -1.87 22.82
CA GLY A 39 -16.51 -2.94 22.95
C GLY A 39 -16.14 -4.20 22.17
N TYR A 40 -15.54 -4.04 20.98
CA TYR A 40 -15.11 -5.14 20.14
C TYR A 40 -13.99 -5.99 20.75
N ILE A 41 -13.14 -5.42 21.63
CA ILE A 41 -12.11 -6.17 22.36
C ILE A 41 -12.76 -7.23 23.24
N TRP A 42 -13.85 -6.88 23.94
CA TRP A 42 -14.59 -7.85 24.76
C TRP A 42 -15.12 -9.03 23.95
N ASP A 43 -15.54 -8.77 22.72
CA ASP A 43 -16.01 -9.81 21.80
C ASP A 43 -14.90 -10.79 21.43
N ILE A 44 -13.68 -10.28 21.20
CA ILE A 44 -12.50 -11.12 20.89
C ILE A 44 -12.04 -11.88 22.13
N LEU A 45 -12.01 -11.23 23.26
CA LEU A 45 -11.70 -11.89 24.53
C LEU A 45 -12.73 -12.99 24.84
N GLY A 46 -14.02 -12.73 24.55
CA GLY A 46 -15.07 -13.74 24.66
C GLY A 46 -14.88 -14.94 23.72
N GLU A 47 -14.41 -14.69 22.48
CA GLU A 47 -14.09 -15.79 21.57
C GLU A 47 -12.84 -16.57 22.04
N LEU A 48 -11.85 -15.86 22.59
CA LEU A 48 -10.66 -16.47 23.19
C LEU A 48 -11.02 -17.35 24.39
N ALA A 49 -11.87 -16.83 25.27
CA ALA A 49 -12.31 -17.49 26.51
C ALA A 49 -13.42 -18.53 26.27
N LYS A 50 -13.89 -18.72 25.03
CA LYS A 50 -14.97 -19.64 24.69
C LYS A 50 -14.65 -21.07 25.11
N VAL A 51 -15.51 -21.65 25.89
CA VAL A 51 -15.42 -23.00 26.45
C VAL A 51 -16.45 -23.93 25.81
N SER A 52 -16.19 -25.22 25.90
CA SER A 52 -17.15 -26.26 25.45
C SER A 52 -18.45 -26.19 26.24
N ASN A 53 -19.52 -26.77 25.68
CA ASN A 53 -20.81 -26.84 26.38
C ASN A 53 -20.72 -27.60 27.70
N THR A 54 -19.86 -28.62 27.80
CA THR A 54 -19.64 -29.39 29.02
C THR A 54 -18.94 -28.55 30.08
N GLU A 55 -17.87 -27.87 29.71
CA GLU A 55 -17.15 -26.95 30.60
C GLU A 55 -18.05 -25.81 31.07
N ARG A 56 -18.87 -25.25 30.18
CA ARG A 56 -19.85 -24.22 30.53
C ARG A 56 -20.81 -24.67 31.61
N LYS A 57 -21.38 -25.89 31.46
CA LYS A 57 -22.26 -26.47 32.48
C LYS A 57 -21.54 -26.63 33.81
N ASN A 58 -20.30 -27.14 33.78
CA ASN A 58 -19.50 -27.31 35.01
C ASN A 58 -19.17 -25.97 35.71
N ILE A 59 -18.81 -24.96 34.91
CA ILE A 59 -18.52 -23.61 35.44
C ILE A 59 -19.80 -23.00 36.01
N SER A 60 -20.92 -23.08 35.26
CA SER A 60 -22.21 -22.55 35.72
C SER A 60 -22.66 -23.25 37.02
N ALA A 61 -22.50 -24.55 37.14
CA ALA A 61 -22.81 -25.28 38.38
C ALA A 61 -21.97 -24.77 39.55
N LYS A 62 -20.65 -24.68 39.38
CA LYS A 62 -19.76 -24.13 40.43
C LYS A 62 -20.07 -22.69 40.83
N ILE A 63 -20.40 -21.83 39.85
CA ILE A 63 -20.83 -20.47 40.13
C ILE A 63 -22.14 -20.46 40.91
N SER A 64 -23.10 -21.32 40.51
CA SER A 64 -24.37 -21.45 41.25
C SER A 64 -24.13 -21.94 42.66
N ASP A 65 -23.28 -22.94 42.87
CA ASP A 65 -22.94 -23.44 44.18
C ASP A 65 -22.38 -22.33 45.11
N VAL A 66 -21.51 -21.49 44.60
CA VAL A 66 -20.94 -20.36 45.36
C VAL A 66 -21.98 -19.27 45.57
N LEU A 67 -22.77 -18.91 44.58
CA LEU A 67 -23.73 -17.80 44.68
C LEU A 67 -24.99 -18.18 45.50
N LEU A 68 -25.34 -19.44 45.55
CA LEU A 68 -26.49 -19.95 46.32
C LEU A 68 -26.10 -20.43 47.73
N ASP A 69 -24.84 -20.36 48.08
CA ASP A 69 -24.38 -20.68 49.44
C ASP A 69 -25.10 -19.76 50.44
N PRO A 70 -25.84 -20.31 51.41
CA PRO A 70 -26.56 -19.51 52.44
C PRO A 70 -25.67 -18.58 53.23
N ALA A 71 -24.36 -18.85 53.30
CA ALA A 71 -23.38 -17.97 53.96
C ALA A 71 -23.16 -16.64 53.26
N HIS A 72 -23.55 -16.54 51.95
CA HIS A 72 -23.37 -15.32 51.19
C HIS A 72 -24.65 -14.48 51.12
N GLU A 73 -24.56 -13.19 51.43
CA GLU A 73 -25.67 -12.23 51.33
C GLU A 73 -26.33 -12.18 49.96
N THR A 74 -25.54 -12.40 48.87
CA THR A 74 -26.01 -12.48 47.49
C THR A 74 -26.99 -13.63 47.27
N SER A 75 -26.91 -14.72 48.01
CA SER A 75 -27.79 -15.89 47.87
C SER A 75 -29.24 -15.53 48.08
N GLN A 76 -29.54 -14.76 49.15
CA GLN A 76 -30.91 -14.32 49.46
C GLN A 76 -31.48 -13.42 48.34
N LYS A 77 -30.65 -12.49 47.83
CA LYS A 77 -31.07 -11.59 46.74
C LYS A 77 -31.35 -12.35 45.45
N LEU A 78 -30.50 -13.32 45.08
CA LEU A 78 -30.71 -14.15 43.90
C LEU A 78 -31.92 -15.07 44.02
N LYS A 79 -32.20 -15.59 45.22
CA LYS A 79 -33.38 -16.37 45.47
C LYS A 79 -34.66 -15.55 45.22
N VAL A 80 -34.74 -14.32 45.73
CA VAL A 80 -35.87 -13.41 45.45
C VAL A 80 -36.05 -13.18 43.96
N ILE A 81 -34.96 -13.01 43.19
CA ILE A 81 -35.02 -12.84 41.73
C ILE A 81 -35.61 -14.11 41.08
N THR A 82 -35.13 -15.30 41.50
CA THR A 82 -35.64 -16.58 40.98
C THR A 82 -37.15 -16.73 41.27
N ASP A 83 -37.57 -16.45 42.50
CA ASP A 83 -38.99 -16.53 42.89
C ASP A 83 -39.85 -15.56 42.10
N ILE A 84 -39.34 -14.38 41.72
CA ILE A 84 -40.06 -13.43 40.86
C ILE A 84 -40.24 -14.02 39.45
N PHE A 85 -39.22 -14.62 38.86
CA PHE A 85 -39.29 -15.24 37.54
C PHE A 85 -40.24 -16.43 37.52
N GLU A 86 -40.21 -17.26 38.56
CA GLU A 86 -41.14 -18.41 38.71
C GLU A 86 -42.57 -17.94 38.87
N ALA A 87 -42.84 -16.95 39.74
CA ALA A 87 -44.17 -16.39 39.94
C ALA A 87 -44.74 -15.76 38.67
N ALA A 88 -43.89 -15.15 37.84
CA ALA A 88 -44.28 -14.57 36.55
C ALA A 88 -44.37 -15.60 35.43
N ASN A 89 -44.01 -16.86 35.67
CA ASN A 89 -43.93 -17.93 34.65
C ASN A 89 -43.02 -17.52 33.48
N VAL A 90 -41.91 -16.87 33.75
CA VAL A 90 -40.90 -16.38 32.77
C VAL A 90 -39.60 -17.15 32.93
N SER A 91 -38.94 -17.47 31.84
CA SER A 91 -37.63 -18.11 31.85
C SER A 91 -36.61 -17.31 31.02
N VAL A 92 -35.35 -17.38 31.43
CA VAL A 92 -34.25 -16.74 30.70
C VAL A 92 -33.68 -17.67 29.64
N LYS A 93 -33.64 -17.21 28.37
CA LYS A 93 -33.00 -17.96 27.32
C LYS A 93 -31.51 -18.10 27.61
N PRO A 94 -30.92 -19.31 27.51
CA PRO A 94 -29.49 -19.49 27.71
C PRO A 94 -28.67 -18.63 26.74
N ALA A 95 -27.67 -17.93 27.27
CA ALA A 95 -26.73 -17.14 26.48
C ALA A 95 -25.96 -18.03 25.48
N MET A 96 -25.61 -17.48 24.31
CA MET A 96 -24.70 -18.16 23.40
C MET A 96 -23.33 -18.36 24.03
N ALA A 97 -22.57 -19.35 23.56
CA ALA A 97 -21.26 -19.68 24.14
C ALA A 97 -20.27 -18.48 24.16
N LYS A 98 -20.33 -17.63 23.14
CA LYS A 98 -19.53 -16.41 23.06
C LYS A 98 -19.96 -15.37 24.09
N GLU A 99 -21.26 -15.10 24.19
CA GLU A 99 -21.82 -14.14 25.14
C GLU A 99 -21.54 -14.57 26.58
N TYR A 100 -21.70 -15.86 26.88
CA TYR A 100 -21.35 -16.43 28.18
C TYR A 100 -19.90 -16.19 28.52
N ALA A 101 -18.98 -16.49 27.60
CA ALA A 101 -17.55 -16.29 27.79
C ALA A 101 -17.18 -14.80 27.94
N THR A 102 -17.79 -13.90 27.16
CA THR A 102 -17.64 -12.45 27.31
C THR A 102 -18.04 -11.97 28.70
N ASN A 103 -19.22 -12.42 29.19
CA ASN A 103 -19.70 -12.04 30.50
C ASN A 103 -18.82 -12.63 31.62
N LEU A 104 -18.40 -13.86 31.49
CA LEU A 104 -17.46 -14.50 32.44
C LEU A 104 -16.13 -13.74 32.49
N THR A 105 -15.62 -13.30 31.36
CA THR A 105 -14.37 -12.49 31.30
C THR A 105 -14.54 -11.14 31.99
N LYS A 106 -15.69 -10.47 31.81
CA LYS A 106 -16.01 -9.22 32.50
C LYS A 106 -16.11 -9.42 34.03
N VAL A 107 -16.74 -10.49 34.47
CA VAL A 107 -16.82 -10.86 35.90
C VAL A 107 -15.42 -11.14 36.44
N PHE A 108 -14.59 -11.90 35.71
CA PHE A 108 -13.22 -12.20 36.13
C PHE A 108 -12.37 -10.94 36.34
N PHE A 109 -12.49 -9.95 35.44
CA PHE A 109 -11.80 -8.67 35.59
C PHE A 109 -12.52 -7.66 36.52
N SER A 110 -13.64 -8.05 37.11
CA SER A 110 -14.48 -7.20 37.94
C SER A 110 -14.80 -5.84 37.29
N GLY A 111 -14.99 -5.83 35.98
CA GLY A 111 -15.15 -4.60 35.26
C GLY A 111 -15.85 -4.74 33.88
N ASN A 112 -16.44 -3.65 33.46
CA ASN A 112 -17.16 -3.56 32.20
C ASN A 112 -16.51 -2.57 31.20
N SER A 113 -15.62 -1.70 31.72
CA SER A 113 -14.91 -0.70 30.92
C SER A 113 -13.41 -0.92 30.99
N ILE A 114 -12.74 -0.74 29.85
CA ILE A 114 -11.28 -0.81 29.75
C ILE A 114 -10.71 0.56 30.13
N ARG A 115 -9.65 0.55 30.95
CA ARG A 115 -8.92 1.75 31.38
C ARG A 115 -7.48 1.66 30.90
N GLN A 116 -6.91 2.79 30.51
CA GLN A 116 -5.51 2.90 30.13
C GLN A 116 -4.76 3.64 31.24
N ARG A 117 -3.72 3.02 31.84
CA ARG A 117 -2.95 3.59 32.96
C ARG A 117 -3.83 4.12 34.11
N GLY A 118 -4.92 3.40 34.44
CA GLY A 118 -5.86 3.74 35.47
C GLY A 118 -6.87 4.85 35.14
N ARG A 119 -6.78 5.48 33.99
CA ARG A 119 -7.68 6.55 33.53
C ARG A 119 -8.69 6.04 32.51
N HIS A 120 -9.85 6.68 32.43
CA HIS A 120 -10.84 6.42 31.38
C HIS A 120 -10.26 6.76 30.01
N LEU A 121 -10.73 6.05 28.97
CA LEU A 121 -10.25 6.25 27.60
C LEU A 121 -10.54 7.65 27.07
N ASP A 122 -11.63 8.27 27.50
CA ASP A 122 -12.00 9.65 27.16
C ASP A 122 -10.96 10.70 27.58
N TYR A 123 -10.06 10.33 28.48
CA TYR A 123 -8.95 11.20 28.87
C TYR A 123 -7.90 11.35 27.77
N TYR A 124 -7.80 10.39 26.86
CA TYR A 124 -6.79 10.36 25.82
C TYR A 124 -7.36 10.84 24.50
N SER A 125 -6.47 11.35 23.60
CA SER A 125 -6.87 11.69 22.26
C SER A 125 -7.33 10.46 21.48
N THR A 126 -8.20 10.68 20.49
CA THR A 126 -8.69 9.62 19.60
C THR A 126 -7.52 8.85 18.96
N GLY A 127 -6.47 9.56 18.51
CA GLY A 127 -5.30 8.93 17.89
C GLY A 127 -4.54 8.00 18.87
N THR A 128 -4.30 8.45 20.10
CA THR A 128 -3.66 7.61 21.14
C THR A 128 -4.48 6.37 21.43
N ASN A 129 -5.80 6.52 21.57
CA ASN A 129 -6.70 5.38 21.80
C ASN A 129 -6.72 4.42 20.64
N SER A 130 -6.73 4.92 19.40
CA SER A 130 -6.76 4.08 18.20
C SER A 130 -5.53 3.18 18.11
N VAL A 131 -4.32 3.72 18.31
CA VAL A 131 -3.09 2.91 18.28
C VAL A 131 -3.09 1.86 19.37
N LYS A 132 -3.42 2.25 20.62
CA LYS A 132 -3.47 1.30 21.73
C LYS A 132 -4.57 0.26 21.58
N TYR A 133 -5.69 0.63 21.01
CA TYR A 133 -6.75 -0.29 20.65
C TYR A 133 -6.26 -1.35 19.65
N ILE A 134 -5.62 -0.91 18.54
CA ILE A 134 -5.11 -1.81 17.51
C ILE A 134 -4.01 -2.71 18.10
N GLU A 135 -3.10 -2.17 18.90
CA GLU A 135 -2.05 -2.96 19.56
C GLU A 135 -2.66 -4.07 20.44
N LEU A 136 -3.61 -3.73 21.31
CA LEU A 136 -4.27 -4.69 22.17
C LEU A 136 -5.07 -5.73 21.38
N LEU A 137 -5.75 -5.28 20.31
CA LEU A 137 -6.50 -6.13 19.41
C LEU A 137 -5.61 -7.18 18.76
N LEU A 138 -4.49 -6.76 18.17
CA LEU A 138 -3.53 -7.65 17.52
C LEU A 138 -2.94 -8.66 18.51
N LYS A 139 -2.55 -8.22 19.70
CA LYS A 139 -2.06 -9.09 20.78
C LYS A 139 -3.11 -10.10 21.23
N SER A 140 -4.37 -9.69 21.31
CA SER A 140 -5.49 -10.58 21.70
C SER A 140 -5.76 -11.63 20.63
N ILE A 141 -5.69 -11.26 19.34
CA ILE A 141 -5.87 -12.19 18.22
C ILE A 141 -4.67 -13.15 18.11
N ASP A 142 -3.45 -12.66 18.33
CA ASP A 142 -2.25 -13.51 18.36
C ASP A 142 -2.35 -14.54 19.50
N ALA A 143 -2.81 -14.14 20.68
CA ALA A 143 -3.08 -15.07 21.80
C ALA A 143 -4.18 -16.09 21.44
N LEU A 144 -5.25 -15.65 20.80
CA LEU A 144 -6.32 -16.52 20.30
C LEU A 144 -5.80 -17.58 19.31
N SER A 145 -4.93 -17.16 18.39
CA SER A 145 -4.30 -18.05 17.43
C SER A 145 -3.54 -19.17 18.13
N ARG A 146 -2.69 -18.81 19.09
CA ARG A 146 -1.85 -19.79 19.81
C ARG A 146 -2.67 -20.73 20.71
N VAL A 147 -3.59 -20.19 21.49
CA VAL A 147 -4.35 -20.98 22.48
C VAL A 147 -5.38 -21.90 21.81
N LYS A 148 -5.98 -21.45 20.72
CA LYS A 148 -7.05 -22.20 20.04
C LYS A 148 -6.58 -22.88 18.75
N MET A 149 -5.29 -22.83 18.43
CA MET A 149 -4.71 -23.40 17.19
C MET A 149 -5.49 -22.94 15.94
N LYS A 150 -5.79 -21.64 15.86
CA LYS A 150 -6.51 -21.01 14.75
C LYS A 150 -5.55 -20.17 13.92
N GLU A 151 -5.87 -20.02 12.64
CA GLU A 151 -5.16 -19.13 11.72
C GLU A 151 -6.05 -17.94 11.34
N PRO A 152 -6.15 -16.92 12.20
CA PRO A 152 -6.99 -15.77 11.93
C PRO A 152 -6.47 -14.95 10.75
N ILE A 153 -7.43 -14.37 10.02
CA ILE A 153 -7.17 -13.41 8.95
C ILE A 153 -7.67 -12.05 9.44
N ILE A 154 -6.80 -11.07 9.49
CA ILE A 154 -7.13 -9.71 9.93
C ILE A 154 -7.18 -8.81 8.71
N LEU A 155 -8.28 -8.08 8.57
CA LEU A 155 -8.49 -7.12 7.50
C LEU A 155 -8.61 -5.74 8.12
N PHE A 156 -7.61 -4.88 7.92
CA PHE A 156 -7.65 -3.47 8.29
C PHE A 156 -8.05 -2.62 7.09
N ASP A 157 -9.08 -1.80 7.25
CA ASP A 157 -9.50 -0.83 6.25
C ASP A 157 -9.14 0.58 6.74
N GLU A 158 -8.15 1.17 6.09
CA GLU A 158 -7.61 2.51 6.37
C GLU A 158 -7.29 2.74 7.87
N PRO A 159 -6.40 1.94 8.46
CA PRO A 159 -6.11 2.03 9.90
C PRO A 159 -5.44 3.34 10.31
N GLU A 160 -4.96 4.12 9.36
CA GLU A 160 -4.36 5.43 9.55
C GLU A 160 -5.37 6.56 9.77
N ILE A 161 -6.66 6.33 9.54
CA ILE A 161 -7.67 7.39 9.69
C ILE A 161 -7.69 7.90 11.13
N SER A 162 -7.73 9.22 11.26
CA SER A 162 -7.71 9.93 12.54
C SER A 162 -6.40 9.82 13.33
N LEU A 163 -5.34 9.23 12.74
CA LEU A 163 -4.03 9.17 13.36
C LEU A 163 -3.16 10.36 12.96
N HIS A 164 -2.49 10.95 13.94
CA HIS A 164 -1.38 11.86 13.65
C HIS A 164 -0.20 11.09 13.06
N THR A 165 0.57 11.73 12.19
CA THR A 165 1.69 11.12 11.47
C THR A 165 2.68 10.37 12.38
N ASN A 166 2.92 10.83 13.60
CA ASN A 166 3.81 10.18 14.56
C ASN A 166 3.30 8.80 15.02
N TYR A 167 1.98 8.61 15.06
CA TYR A 167 1.38 7.33 15.44
C TYR A 167 1.41 6.28 14.31
N LEU A 168 1.71 6.68 13.07
CA LEU A 168 1.83 5.74 11.95
C LEU A 168 3.04 4.82 12.10
N ASP A 169 4.08 5.28 12.77
CA ASP A 169 5.28 4.50 13.05
C ASP A 169 4.95 3.41 14.09
N GLU A 170 4.27 3.78 15.19
CA GLU A 170 3.81 2.84 16.22
C GLU A 170 2.81 1.81 15.64
N LEU A 171 1.92 2.25 14.75
CA LEU A 171 0.96 1.38 14.06
C LEU A 171 1.69 0.36 13.17
N ALA A 172 2.68 0.80 12.40
CA ALA A 172 3.47 -0.08 11.55
C ALA A 172 4.24 -1.13 12.39
N GLU A 173 4.83 -0.72 13.50
CA GLU A 173 5.48 -1.64 14.44
C GLU A 173 4.49 -2.67 14.99
N ALA A 174 3.33 -2.24 15.48
CA ALA A 174 2.32 -3.14 16.02
C ALA A 174 1.86 -4.21 14.99
N ILE A 175 1.72 -3.81 13.71
CA ILE A 175 1.35 -4.73 12.63
C ILE A 175 2.50 -5.68 12.30
N THR A 176 3.74 -5.18 12.25
CA THR A 176 4.91 -6.00 11.88
C THR A 176 5.31 -6.98 12.96
N ASP A 177 5.10 -6.67 14.23
CA ASP A 177 5.36 -7.56 15.38
C ASP A 177 4.57 -8.86 15.31
N VAL A 178 3.36 -8.81 14.77
CA VAL A 178 2.47 -9.98 14.64
C VAL A 178 2.49 -10.62 13.25
N ASN A 179 3.05 -9.95 12.24
CA ASN A 179 3.01 -10.37 10.84
C ASN A 179 3.67 -11.74 10.58
N SER A 180 4.62 -12.15 11.42
CA SER A 180 5.24 -13.49 11.29
C SER A 180 4.31 -14.65 11.72
N ARG A 181 3.22 -14.33 12.40
CA ARG A 181 2.30 -15.29 13.01
C ARG A 181 0.85 -15.16 12.55
N LEU A 182 0.47 -13.97 12.12
CA LEU A 182 -0.90 -13.67 11.71
C LEU A 182 -0.94 -13.24 10.24
N ASN A 183 -2.00 -13.62 9.55
CA ASN A 183 -2.28 -13.13 8.20
C ASN A 183 -2.99 -11.77 8.29
N VAL A 184 -2.23 -10.69 8.09
CA VAL A 184 -2.74 -9.32 8.16
C VAL A 184 -2.80 -8.72 6.76
N LEU A 185 -3.98 -8.26 6.35
CA LEU A 185 -4.20 -7.49 5.13
C LEU A 185 -4.58 -6.06 5.52
N VAL A 186 -3.88 -5.11 4.94
CA VAL A 186 -4.10 -3.68 5.20
C VAL A 186 -4.47 -3.00 3.89
N SER A 187 -5.61 -2.34 3.83
CA SER A 187 -5.89 -1.36 2.79
C SER A 187 -5.55 0.03 3.33
N THR A 188 -4.80 0.81 2.56
CA THR A 188 -4.32 2.13 3.00
C THR A 188 -4.12 3.07 1.83
N HIS A 189 -4.31 4.36 2.09
CA HIS A 189 -3.93 5.46 1.21
C HIS A 189 -2.73 6.25 1.75
N SER A 190 -2.15 5.84 2.89
CA SER A 190 -1.02 6.51 3.52
C SER A 190 0.31 6.03 2.93
N SER A 191 1.02 6.94 2.28
CA SER A 191 2.39 6.69 1.80
C SER A 191 3.35 6.40 2.97
N ARG A 192 3.22 7.11 4.09
CA ARG A 192 4.05 6.91 5.28
C ARG A 192 3.82 5.53 5.90
N LEU A 193 2.55 5.14 6.10
CA LEU A 193 2.25 3.80 6.62
C LEU A 193 2.80 2.72 5.69
N THR A 194 2.55 2.86 4.38
CA THR A 194 3.07 1.92 3.37
C THR A 194 4.59 1.83 3.43
N LYS A 195 5.30 2.98 3.45
CA LYS A 195 6.76 3.02 3.59
C LYS A 195 7.23 2.27 4.83
N ASN A 196 6.65 2.60 5.99
CA ASN A 196 7.05 2.03 7.27
C ASN A 196 6.86 0.50 7.28
N LEU A 197 5.73 0.02 6.79
CA LEU A 197 5.47 -1.40 6.69
C LEU A 197 6.51 -2.12 5.80
N ILE A 198 6.72 -1.65 4.56
CA ILE A 198 7.64 -2.32 3.62
C ILE A 198 9.12 -2.19 4.01
N THR A 199 9.48 -1.18 4.81
CA THR A 199 10.84 -1.02 5.33
C THR A 199 11.08 -1.84 6.59
N ALA A 200 10.06 -2.07 7.41
CA ALA A 200 10.14 -2.83 8.64
C ALA A 200 10.27 -4.35 8.41
N SER A 201 9.64 -4.89 7.36
CA SER A 201 9.61 -6.33 7.13
C SER A 201 9.74 -6.72 5.67
N ASP A 202 10.56 -7.73 5.39
CA ASP A 202 10.75 -8.30 4.06
C ASP A 202 9.66 -9.31 3.67
N THR A 203 8.81 -9.70 4.61
CA THR A 203 7.70 -10.65 4.37
C THR A 203 6.47 -9.98 3.77
N ILE A 204 6.39 -8.64 3.82
CA ILE A 204 5.24 -7.86 3.34
C ILE A 204 5.17 -7.92 1.82
N SER A 205 3.98 -8.17 1.30
CA SER A 205 3.65 -8.10 -0.11
C SER A 205 2.76 -6.89 -0.37
N LEU A 206 3.13 -6.07 -1.34
CA LEU A 206 2.38 -4.89 -1.74
C LEU A 206 1.57 -5.18 -3.00
N TYR A 207 0.30 -4.77 -2.99
CA TYR A 207 -0.61 -4.90 -4.12
C TYR A 207 -1.19 -3.54 -4.49
N ASN A 208 -1.17 -3.23 -5.78
CA ASN A 208 -1.86 -2.06 -6.31
C ASN A 208 -3.23 -2.49 -6.83
N VAL A 209 -4.29 -1.86 -6.31
CA VAL A 209 -5.68 -2.13 -6.72
C VAL A 209 -6.18 -0.96 -7.54
N LYS A 210 -6.64 -1.23 -8.75
CA LYS A 210 -7.16 -0.22 -9.67
C LYS A 210 -8.51 -0.61 -10.25
N LEU A 211 -9.34 0.39 -10.48
CA LEU A 211 -10.59 0.21 -11.21
C LEU A 211 -10.33 0.36 -12.71
N ILE A 212 -10.44 -0.73 -13.46
CA ILE A 212 -10.27 -0.77 -14.91
C ILE A 212 -11.59 -1.24 -15.53
N ASN A 213 -12.20 -0.43 -16.38
CA ASN A 213 -13.48 -0.77 -17.06
C ASN A 213 -14.57 -1.28 -16.09
N LYS A 214 -14.72 -0.63 -14.92
CA LYS A 214 -15.66 -0.99 -13.85
C LYS A 214 -15.32 -2.30 -13.09
N TYR A 215 -14.18 -2.91 -13.33
CA TYR A 215 -13.69 -4.07 -12.60
C TYR A 215 -12.46 -3.72 -11.78
N SER A 216 -12.40 -4.24 -10.57
CA SER A 216 -11.19 -4.13 -9.75
C SER A 216 -10.11 -5.05 -10.29
N SER A 217 -8.96 -4.48 -10.61
CA SER A 217 -7.77 -5.20 -11.04
C SER A 217 -6.71 -5.11 -9.94
N ILE A 218 -6.16 -6.25 -9.56
CA ILE A 218 -5.15 -6.36 -8.49
C ILE A 218 -3.84 -6.79 -9.11
N HIS A 219 -2.80 -6.00 -8.88
CA HIS A 219 -1.45 -6.27 -9.36
C HIS A 219 -0.47 -6.35 -8.21
N GLN A 220 0.22 -7.46 -8.09
CA GLN A 220 1.29 -7.59 -7.12
C GLN A 220 2.47 -6.73 -7.54
N MET A 221 2.93 -5.89 -6.64
CA MET A 221 4.09 -5.05 -6.83
C MET A 221 5.38 -5.80 -6.53
N LYS A 222 6.48 -5.31 -7.07
CA LYS A 222 7.80 -5.89 -6.84
C LYS A 222 8.24 -5.60 -5.41
N LYS A 223 8.79 -6.59 -4.72
CA LYS A 223 9.29 -6.43 -3.35
C LYS A 223 10.56 -5.57 -3.31
N PHE A 224 10.69 -4.75 -2.29
CA PHE A 224 11.84 -3.86 -2.08
C PHE A 224 13.20 -4.57 -1.99
N PRO A 225 13.34 -5.73 -1.34
CA PRO A 225 14.62 -6.45 -1.29
C PRO A 225 15.17 -6.85 -2.66
N GLN A 226 14.30 -6.86 -3.69
CA GLN A 226 14.73 -7.14 -5.06
C GLN A 226 15.48 -5.99 -5.73
N TYR A 227 15.50 -4.79 -5.13
CA TYR A 227 16.22 -3.65 -5.67
C TYR A 227 17.67 -3.67 -5.19
N SER A 228 17.93 -3.21 -4.03
CA SER A 228 19.23 -3.18 -3.40
C SER A 228 19.01 -2.99 -1.89
N PRO A 229 19.78 -3.63 -1.02
CA PRO A 229 19.67 -3.40 0.42
C PRO A 229 19.79 -1.91 0.79
N THR A 230 20.66 -1.18 0.11
CA THR A 230 20.86 0.25 0.35
C THR A 230 19.71 1.12 -0.13
N SER A 231 18.93 0.68 -1.10
CA SER A 231 17.76 1.43 -1.60
C SER A 231 16.65 1.52 -0.55
N LYS A 232 16.53 0.52 0.30
CA LYS A 232 15.55 0.46 1.39
C LYS A 232 15.68 1.67 2.34
N TYR A 233 16.92 2.09 2.65
CA TYR A 233 17.18 3.21 3.56
C TYR A 233 17.00 4.60 2.91
N ARG A 234 16.86 4.65 1.58
CA ARG A 234 16.68 5.89 0.82
C ARG A 234 15.24 6.20 0.49
N VAL A 235 14.32 5.31 0.87
CA VAL A 235 12.89 5.49 0.57
C VAL A 235 12.31 6.56 1.47
N ALA A 236 11.83 7.64 0.88
CA ALA A 236 11.05 8.67 1.54
C ALA A 236 9.54 8.47 1.28
N ASP A 237 8.71 9.15 2.08
CA ASP A 237 7.26 9.12 1.91
C ASP A 237 6.85 9.57 0.50
N ASP A 238 7.51 10.61 -0.03
CA ASP A 238 7.24 11.14 -1.37
C ASP A 238 7.47 10.13 -2.49
N HIS A 239 8.45 9.24 -2.33
CA HIS A 239 8.68 8.18 -3.32
C HIS A 239 7.51 7.20 -3.38
N ILE A 240 6.89 6.91 -2.25
CA ILE A 240 5.73 6.02 -2.18
C ILE A 240 4.46 6.70 -2.68
N ASN A 241 4.37 8.04 -2.62
CA ASN A 241 3.26 8.79 -3.21
C ASN A 241 3.06 8.46 -4.70
N ALA A 242 4.13 8.12 -5.42
CA ALA A 242 4.03 7.70 -6.81
C ALA A 242 3.13 6.47 -7.03
N TYR A 243 2.93 5.63 -6.01
CA TYR A 243 2.05 4.45 -6.11
C TYR A 243 0.57 4.80 -6.03
N PHE A 244 0.25 5.92 -5.37
CA PHE A 244 -1.11 6.43 -5.18
C PHE A 244 -1.53 7.43 -6.26
N SER A 245 -0.58 7.90 -7.06
CA SER A 245 -0.80 8.87 -8.13
C SER A 245 -1.68 8.32 -9.24
N ARG A 246 -2.42 9.20 -9.91
CA ARG A 246 -3.18 8.86 -11.12
C ARG A 246 -2.29 8.73 -12.34
N VAL A 247 -1.35 9.66 -12.48
CA VAL A 247 -0.34 9.71 -13.54
C VAL A 247 0.94 10.29 -12.95
N ASN A 248 2.07 9.67 -13.22
CA ASN A 248 3.37 10.14 -12.77
C ASN A 248 4.14 10.83 -13.88
N LEU A 249 4.68 12.01 -13.59
CA LEU A 249 5.72 12.66 -14.39
C LEU A 249 7.02 12.65 -13.59
N PHE A 250 8.00 11.89 -14.05
CA PHE A 250 9.34 11.88 -13.47
C PHE A 250 10.21 12.86 -14.21
N VAL A 251 10.80 13.79 -13.48
CA VAL A 251 11.65 14.87 -14.00
C VAL A 251 13.06 14.77 -13.47
N GLU A 252 13.98 15.50 -14.11
CA GLU A 252 15.39 15.44 -13.78
C GLU A 252 15.76 16.32 -12.60
N GLY A 253 15.33 17.59 -12.62
CA GLY A 253 15.76 18.64 -11.72
C GLY A 253 14.64 19.39 -11.02
N GLU A 254 15.02 20.40 -10.26
CA GLU A 254 14.10 21.29 -9.55
C GLU A 254 13.34 22.20 -10.52
N THR A 255 13.99 22.66 -11.60
CA THR A 255 13.38 23.56 -12.60
C THR A 255 12.12 22.94 -13.19
N GLU A 256 12.19 21.68 -13.62
CA GLU A 256 11.04 20.99 -14.16
C GLU A 256 10.00 20.70 -13.08
N LEU A 257 10.45 20.35 -11.85
CA LEU A 257 9.54 20.11 -10.73
C LEU A 257 8.72 21.37 -10.42
N GLU A 258 9.36 22.52 -10.30
CA GLU A 258 8.71 23.81 -10.05
C GLU A 258 7.80 24.21 -11.21
N LEU A 259 8.27 24.08 -12.46
CA LEU A 259 7.51 24.40 -13.65
C LEU A 259 6.20 23.61 -13.71
N PHE A 260 6.26 22.27 -13.66
CA PHE A 260 5.07 21.43 -13.82
C PHE A 260 4.19 21.37 -12.55
N SER A 261 4.72 21.78 -11.40
CA SER A 261 3.95 21.95 -10.16
C SER A 261 3.29 23.33 -10.07
N ASN A 262 3.64 24.26 -10.95
CA ASN A 262 3.15 25.62 -10.91
C ASN A 262 1.62 25.68 -11.06
N PRO A 263 0.90 26.33 -10.13
CA PRO A 263 -0.56 26.44 -10.16
C PRO A 263 -1.09 27.11 -11.43
N TYR A 264 -0.41 28.15 -11.95
CA TYR A 264 -0.82 28.86 -13.16
C TYR A 264 -0.74 27.95 -14.39
N LEU A 265 0.33 27.16 -14.52
CA LEU A 265 0.45 26.20 -15.60
C LEU A 265 -0.68 25.15 -15.55
N ARG A 266 -1.05 24.73 -14.35
CA ARG A 266 -2.16 23.78 -14.13
C ARG A 266 -3.55 24.37 -14.40
N ILE A 267 -3.68 25.68 -14.33
CA ILE A 267 -4.90 26.39 -14.75
C ILE A 267 -4.97 26.45 -16.29
N LEU A 268 -3.87 26.81 -16.95
CA LEU A 268 -3.78 26.87 -18.41
C LEU A 268 -3.94 25.49 -19.06
N PHE A 269 -3.39 24.46 -18.41
CA PHE A 269 -3.45 23.08 -18.87
C PHE A 269 -4.14 22.17 -17.87
N PRO A 270 -5.48 22.13 -17.82
CA PRO A 270 -6.23 21.41 -16.78
C PRO A 270 -5.91 19.91 -16.66
N LYS A 271 -5.41 19.29 -17.74
CA LYS A 271 -4.96 17.88 -17.72
C LYS A 271 -3.81 17.65 -16.74
N LEU A 272 -2.96 18.65 -16.53
CA LEU A 272 -1.84 18.58 -15.56
C LEU A 272 -2.29 18.46 -14.10
N LYS A 273 -3.54 18.84 -13.79
CA LYS A 273 -4.09 18.66 -12.42
C LYS A 273 -4.16 17.19 -11.97
N LYS A 274 -4.10 16.26 -12.92
CA LYS A 274 -4.13 14.81 -12.65
C LYS A 274 -2.74 14.18 -12.64
N VAL A 275 -1.70 14.98 -12.85
CA VAL A 275 -0.31 14.56 -12.96
C VAL A 275 0.42 14.96 -11.70
N ASP A 276 1.03 13.99 -11.04
CA ASP A 276 1.94 14.21 -9.94
C ASP A 276 3.37 14.17 -10.46
N VAL A 277 4.17 15.16 -10.05
CA VAL A 277 5.51 15.40 -10.57
C VAL A 277 6.53 14.99 -9.51
N PHE A 278 7.51 14.21 -9.91
CA PHE A 278 8.53 13.69 -9.00
C PHE A 278 9.94 13.89 -9.57
N LYS A 279 10.84 14.42 -8.76
CA LYS A 279 12.26 14.50 -9.10
C LYS A 279 12.92 13.14 -8.82
N ALA A 280 13.11 12.36 -9.86
CA ALA A 280 13.63 11.00 -9.70
C ALA A 280 14.59 10.58 -10.82
N VAL A 281 14.61 11.24 -11.96
CA VAL A 281 15.35 10.79 -13.15
C VAL A 281 16.87 10.82 -12.91
N SER A 282 17.38 11.80 -12.18
CA SER A 282 18.80 11.92 -11.83
C SER A 282 19.27 10.87 -10.81
N GLU A 283 18.34 10.25 -10.06
CA GLU A 283 18.62 9.27 -9.03
C GLU A 283 18.08 7.87 -9.39
N LYS A 284 18.87 7.12 -10.12
CA LYS A 284 18.49 5.79 -10.62
C LYS A 284 17.93 4.82 -9.55
N PRO A 285 18.48 4.72 -8.32
CA PRO A 285 17.89 3.87 -7.30
C PRO A 285 16.47 4.29 -6.92
N ILE A 286 16.22 5.60 -6.85
CA ILE A 286 14.89 6.16 -6.52
C ILE A 286 13.93 5.96 -7.69
N LEU A 287 14.36 6.27 -8.90
CA LEU A 287 13.55 6.02 -10.10
C LEU A 287 13.15 4.55 -10.23
N ASN A 288 14.04 3.62 -9.89
CA ASN A 288 13.74 2.19 -9.91
C ASN A 288 12.63 1.80 -8.93
N ILE A 289 12.55 2.48 -7.78
CA ILE A 289 11.50 2.26 -6.79
C ILE A 289 10.16 2.83 -7.29
N MET A 290 10.18 4.06 -7.77
CA MET A 290 8.99 4.81 -8.17
C MET A 290 8.43 4.39 -9.53
N SER A 291 9.30 3.95 -10.45
CA SER A 291 8.90 3.65 -11.83
C SER A 291 7.88 2.51 -11.89
N PRO A 292 6.70 2.74 -12.46
CA PRO A 292 5.67 1.70 -12.59
C PRO A 292 6.14 0.48 -13.39
N LYS A 293 6.99 0.66 -14.38
CA LYS A 293 7.59 -0.44 -15.16
C LYS A 293 8.42 -1.39 -14.28
N LEU A 294 9.13 -0.86 -13.30
CA LEU A 294 10.02 -1.61 -12.44
C LEU A 294 9.31 -2.10 -11.17
N SER A 295 8.45 -1.26 -10.58
CA SER A 295 7.66 -1.59 -9.40
C SER A 295 6.41 -2.41 -9.70
N ASN A 296 5.98 -2.50 -10.96
CA ASN A 296 4.74 -3.12 -11.40
C ASN A 296 3.46 -2.44 -10.83
N SER A 297 3.52 -1.14 -10.55
CA SER A 297 2.37 -0.40 -9.97
C SER A 297 1.22 -0.17 -10.96
N GLN A 298 1.43 -0.38 -12.25
CA GLN A 298 0.44 -0.14 -13.32
C GLN A 298 -0.06 1.31 -13.41
N THR A 299 0.65 2.26 -12.79
CA THR A 299 0.33 3.68 -12.89
C THR A 299 0.86 4.21 -14.23
N PRO A 300 0.07 4.93 -15.03
CA PRO A 300 0.59 5.61 -16.21
C PRO A 300 1.70 6.58 -15.82
N TYR A 301 2.78 6.61 -16.61
CA TYR A 301 3.92 7.47 -16.30
C TYR A 301 4.65 7.94 -17.54
N LEU A 302 5.37 9.04 -17.39
CA LEU A 302 6.31 9.57 -18.36
C LEU A 302 7.57 10.03 -17.62
N CYS A 303 8.74 9.76 -18.20
CA CYS A 303 10.00 10.36 -17.76
C CYS A 303 10.34 11.49 -18.72
N LEU A 304 10.58 12.69 -18.20
CA LEU A 304 11.07 13.84 -18.95
C LEU A 304 12.59 13.94 -18.76
N ILE A 305 13.34 13.98 -19.82
CA ILE A 305 14.79 14.10 -19.79
C ILE A 305 15.29 15.13 -20.80
N ASP A 306 16.38 15.74 -20.49
CA ASP A 306 17.11 16.58 -21.40
C ASP A 306 17.92 15.74 -22.41
N ILE A 307 18.29 16.32 -23.56
CA ILE A 307 18.98 15.58 -24.61
C ILE A 307 20.37 15.12 -24.19
N ASP A 308 21.02 15.84 -23.28
CA ASP A 308 22.36 15.51 -22.76
C ASP A 308 22.35 14.24 -21.89
N LYS A 309 21.18 13.83 -21.39
CA LYS A 309 20.99 12.52 -20.73
C LYS A 309 20.86 11.38 -21.71
N ALA A 310 20.26 11.62 -22.87
CA ALA A 310 20.13 10.58 -23.88
C ALA A 310 21.42 10.38 -24.67
N MET A 311 22.22 11.44 -24.85
CA MET A 311 23.48 11.37 -25.60
C MET A 311 24.54 12.31 -25.04
N SER A 312 25.82 12.03 -25.35
CA SER A 312 26.95 12.86 -25.00
C SER A 312 27.91 12.92 -26.18
N PHE A 313 28.70 13.98 -26.24
CA PHE A 313 29.77 14.11 -27.24
C PHE A 313 31.05 13.49 -26.72
N ASP A 314 31.55 12.45 -27.41
CA ASP A 314 32.84 11.83 -27.15
C ASP A 314 33.94 12.64 -27.87
N LYS A 315 34.69 13.41 -27.11
CA LYS A 315 35.78 14.27 -27.64
C LYS A 315 36.89 13.47 -28.33
N GLY A 316 37.18 12.25 -27.85
CA GLY A 316 38.20 11.38 -28.42
C GLY A 316 37.81 10.85 -29.78
N LYS A 317 36.56 10.44 -29.95
CA LYS A 317 36.01 9.93 -31.17
C LYS A 317 35.38 11.01 -32.08
N LYS A 318 35.34 12.25 -31.62
CA LYS A 318 34.70 13.40 -32.29
C LYS A 318 33.29 13.09 -32.79
N ARG A 319 32.49 12.39 -32.00
CA ARG A 319 31.13 11.96 -32.37
C ARG A 319 30.21 11.91 -31.17
N PHE A 320 28.89 11.99 -31.44
CA PHE A 320 27.89 11.74 -30.41
C PHE A 320 27.81 10.27 -30.07
N VAL A 321 27.68 9.97 -28.79
CA VAL A 321 27.49 8.62 -28.25
C VAL A 321 26.19 8.59 -27.48
N LEU A 322 25.32 7.65 -27.80
CA LEU A 322 24.09 7.40 -27.05
C LEU A 322 24.43 6.82 -25.69
N ARG A 323 23.89 7.39 -24.64
CA ARG A 323 24.14 6.88 -23.29
C ARG A 323 23.36 5.57 -23.10
N SER A 324 24.06 4.51 -22.72
CA SER A 324 23.48 3.17 -22.52
C SER A 324 22.43 3.12 -21.41
N GLU A 325 22.42 4.10 -20.55
CA GLU A 325 21.46 4.22 -19.44
C GLU A 325 20.04 4.48 -19.94
N TYR A 326 19.87 5.40 -20.87
CA TYR A 326 18.60 5.76 -21.48
C TYR A 326 18.38 5.11 -22.84
N PHE A 327 19.46 4.62 -23.43
CA PHE A 327 19.44 3.88 -24.68
C PHE A 327 20.09 2.50 -24.48
N PRO A 328 19.48 1.62 -23.68
CA PRO A 328 20.09 0.36 -23.27
C PRO A 328 20.32 -0.53 -24.48
N GLU A 329 21.56 -1.04 -24.64
CA GLU A 329 21.80 -2.15 -25.53
C GLU A 329 21.19 -3.43 -24.97
N ASN A 330 19.97 -3.70 -25.36
CA ASN A 330 19.33 -4.92 -24.94
C ASN A 330 19.78 -6.08 -25.81
N LYS A 331 20.73 -6.87 -25.31
CA LYS A 331 21.21 -8.09 -26.00
C LYS A 331 20.04 -9.07 -26.25
N LYS A 332 19.02 -9.07 -25.39
CA LYS A 332 17.81 -9.89 -25.57
C LYS A 332 16.95 -9.43 -26.74
N GLU A 333 16.87 -8.13 -27.03
CA GLU A 333 16.13 -7.63 -28.21
C GLU A 333 16.77 -8.09 -29.51
N ARG A 334 18.11 -8.09 -29.59
CA ARG A 334 18.82 -8.64 -30.76
C ARG A 334 18.54 -10.13 -30.90
N PHE A 335 18.48 -10.87 -29.85
CA PHE A 335 18.23 -12.30 -29.83
C PHE A 335 16.77 -12.61 -30.19
N ARG A 336 15.82 -11.91 -29.64
CA ARG A 336 14.39 -12.02 -29.95
C ARG A 336 14.09 -11.73 -31.41
N TYR A 337 14.67 -10.67 -31.94
CA TYR A 337 14.52 -10.34 -33.37
C TYR A 337 15.01 -11.47 -34.28
N ARG A 338 16.16 -12.09 -33.98
CA ARG A 338 16.69 -13.22 -34.76
C ARG A 338 15.77 -14.43 -34.73
N ASN A 339 15.13 -14.69 -33.65
CA ASN A 339 14.28 -15.87 -33.45
C ASN A 339 12.84 -15.71 -33.95
N LYS A 340 12.47 -14.60 -34.59
CA LYS A 340 11.14 -14.29 -35.16
C LYS A 340 9.95 -14.47 -34.21
N HIS A 341 10.18 -14.63 -32.88
CA HIS A 341 9.13 -15.08 -31.95
C HIS A 341 8.54 -13.99 -31.08
N GLU A 342 8.94 -12.72 -31.20
CA GLU A 342 8.41 -11.72 -30.31
C GLU A 342 8.22 -10.31 -30.87
N SER A 343 7.34 -9.64 -30.26
CA SER A 343 6.48 -8.54 -30.57
C SER A 343 7.10 -7.18 -30.90
N GLU A 344 8.41 -7.01 -31.08
CA GLU A 344 8.98 -5.68 -31.30
C GLU A 344 10.08 -5.58 -32.41
N PRO A 345 9.87 -6.12 -33.63
CA PRO A 345 10.80 -5.93 -34.72
C PRO A 345 10.96 -4.45 -35.09
N TYR A 346 9.93 -3.63 -34.78
CA TYR A 346 9.89 -2.20 -35.04
C TYR A 346 10.92 -1.43 -34.20
N LEU A 347 11.00 -1.70 -32.92
CA LEU A 347 11.97 -1.03 -32.00
C LEU A 347 13.43 -1.38 -32.37
N TYR A 348 13.68 -2.62 -32.76
CA TYR A 348 15.01 -3.02 -33.24
C TYR A 348 15.40 -2.28 -34.52
N LEU A 349 14.48 -2.16 -35.47
CA LEU A 349 14.73 -1.44 -36.74
C LEU A 349 14.93 0.05 -36.48
N GLN A 350 14.14 0.67 -35.63
CA GLN A 350 14.34 2.06 -35.22
C GLN A 350 15.72 2.26 -34.61
N ARG A 351 16.14 1.42 -33.66
CA ARG A 351 17.45 1.49 -33.03
C ARG A 351 18.58 1.35 -34.04
N LYS A 352 18.47 0.40 -34.98
CA LYS A 352 19.43 0.24 -36.08
C LYS A 352 19.52 1.50 -36.96
N ARG A 353 18.38 2.11 -37.26
CA ARG A 353 18.30 3.38 -38.01
C ARG A 353 18.96 4.52 -37.22
N ILE A 354 18.66 4.68 -35.91
CA ILE A 354 19.28 5.71 -35.05
C ILE A 354 20.80 5.55 -35.03
N ASN A 355 21.32 4.34 -34.83
CA ASN A 355 22.77 4.08 -34.86
C ASN A 355 23.40 4.42 -36.19
N ALA A 356 22.72 4.13 -37.33
CA ALA A 356 23.20 4.49 -38.66
C ALA A 356 23.18 6.00 -38.92
N MET A 357 22.16 6.70 -38.41
CA MET A 357 22.09 8.17 -38.48
C MET A 357 23.15 8.82 -37.61
N GLN A 358 23.32 8.34 -36.37
CA GLN A 358 24.38 8.81 -35.47
C GLN A 358 25.80 8.75 -36.10
N SER A 359 26.10 7.68 -36.82
CA SER A 359 27.42 7.53 -37.48
C SER A 359 27.66 8.51 -38.60
N LYS A 360 26.61 9.14 -39.15
CA LYS A 360 26.65 10.11 -40.23
C LYS A 360 26.64 11.57 -39.75
N LEU A 361 26.43 11.80 -38.44
CA LEU A 361 26.45 13.14 -37.90
C LEU A 361 27.90 13.66 -37.78
N HIS A 362 28.25 14.63 -38.59
CA HIS A 362 29.56 15.32 -38.59
C HIS A 362 29.52 16.58 -37.72
N ILE A 363 28.90 16.53 -36.56
CA ILE A 363 28.77 17.70 -35.69
C ILE A 363 29.94 17.74 -34.73
N HIS A 364 30.69 18.85 -34.77
CA HIS A 364 31.91 19.08 -33.98
C HIS A 364 31.71 19.76 -32.67
N TYR A 365 30.45 20.03 -32.25
CA TYR A 365 30.13 20.89 -31.11
C TYR A 365 29.42 20.17 -29.98
N TYR A 366 29.61 20.73 -28.81
CA TYR A 366 28.99 20.26 -27.59
C TYR A 366 27.51 20.70 -27.59
N LEU A 367 26.59 19.79 -27.65
CA LEU A 367 25.20 20.05 -27.28
C LEU A 367 25.13 20.14 -25.75
N PRO A 368 24.49 21.10 -25.15
CA PRO A 368 23.03 21.29 -25.22
C PRO A 368 22.57 22.64 -25.82
N PHE A 369 23.50 23.49 -26.24
CA PHE A 369 23.21 24.90 -26.56
C PHE A 369 23.04 25.23 -28.04
N LEU A 370 22.92 24.25 -28.92
CA LEU A 370 22.88 24.49 -30.35
C LEU A 370 21.51 24.28 -30.94
N SER A 371 20.95 25.35 -31.48
CA SER A 371 20.07 25.27 -32.63
C SER A 371 20.90 24.81 -33.82
N CYS A 372 21.06 23.51 -33.99
CA CYS A 372 21.73 22.98 -35.16
C CYS A 372 20.79 23.02 -36.35
N ASN A 373 21.07 23.84 -37.34
CA ASN A 373 20.29 23.93 -38.59
C ASN A 373 20.53 22.75 -39.56
N ASP A 374 21.19 21.68 -39.11
CA ASP A 374 21.43 20.49 -39.89
C ASP A 374 20.18 19.61 -39.92
N ARG A 375 19.61 19.41 -41.10
CA ARG A 375 18.46 18.54 -41.30
C ARG A 375 18.68 17.11 -40.80
N ASN A 376 19.87 16.58 -40.92
CA ASN A 376 20.22 15.26 -40.43
C ASN A 376 20.16 15.16 -38.92
N TYR A 377 20.51 16.24 -38.21
CA TYR A 377 20.37 16.31 -36.77
C TYR A 377 18.91 16.28 -36.34
N TYR A 378 18.05 17.09 -36.94
CA TYR A 378 16.62 17.07 -36.63
C TYR A 378 15.97 15.71 -36.90
N GLU A 379 16.29 15.06 -37.98
CA GLU A 379 15.80 13.71 -38.31
C GLU A 379 16.30 12.69 -37.27
N PHE A 380 17.54 12.81 -36.83
CA PHE A 380 18.13 11.96 -35.78
C PHE A 380 17.43 12.17 -34.46
N VAL A 381 17.26 13.42 -34.00
CA VAL A 381 16.59 13.73 -32.74
C VAL A 381 15.13 13.24 -32.75
N ALA A 382 14.41 13.49 -33.84
CA ALA A 382 13.03 13.00 -33.99
C ALA A 382 12.95 11.47 -33.90
N ALA A 383 13.88 10.76 -34.55
CA ALA A 383 13.93 9.30 -34.48
C ALA A 383 14.29 8.81 -33.05
N LEU A 384 15.21 9.50 -32.38
CA LEU A 384 15.59 9.21 -30.99
C LEU A 384 14.40 9.44 -30.03
N GLN A 385 13.73 10.57 -30.14
CA GLN A 385 12.54 10.90 -29.34
C GLN A 385 11.44 9.86 -29.54
N GLN A 386 11.13 9.48 -30.76
CA GLN A 386 10.14 8.46 -31.04
C GLN A 386 10.50 7.09 -30.44
N TYR A 387 11.78 6.71 -30.51
CA TYR A 387 12.26 5.49 -29.88
C TYR A 387 12.13 5.52 -28.36
N LEU A 388 12.60 6.60 -27.72
CA LEU A 388 12.54 6.76 -26.27
C LEU A 388 11.09 6.83 -25.75
N LEU A 389 10.20 7.46 -26.50
CA LEU A 389 8.78 7.53 -26.16
C LEU A 389 8.13 6.14 -26.06
N SER A 390 8.60 5.16 -26.83
CA SER A 390 8.17 3.76 -26.70
C SER A 390 8.50 3.13 -25.33
N TYR A 391 9.42 3.75 -24.59
CA TYR A 391 9.79 3.37 -23.23
C TYR A 391 9.24 4.34 -22.18
N ASN A 392 8.24 5.17 -22.55
CA ASN A 392 7.69 6.22 -21.70
C ASN A 392 8.74 7.28 -21.29
N ILE A 393 9.69 7.56 -22.17
CA ILE A 393 10.69 8.61 -21.97
C ILE A 393 10.47 9.68 -23.04
N PHE A 394 10.18 10.91 -22.61
CA PHE A 394 10.15 12.08 -23.47
C PHE A 394 11.47 12.83 -23.34
N CYS A 395 12.22 12.86 -24.43
CA CYS A 395 13.50 13.55 -24.51
C CYS A 395 13.28 14.91 -25.16
N LEU A 396 13.68 15.98 -24.48
CA LEU A 396 13.69 17.31 -25.07
C LEU A 396 14.72 17.40 -26.21
N SER A 397 14.51 18.31 -27.14
CA SER A 397 15.50 18.54 -28.22
C SER A 397 16.72 19.35 -27.74
N THR A 398 16.57 20.01 -26.59
CA THR A 398 17.58 20.81 -25.88
C THR A 398 17.47 20.51 -24.37
N THR A 399 17.88 21.43 -23.51
CA THR A 399 17.49 21.46 -22.10
C THR A 399 16.11 22.07 -21.92
N ILE A 400 15.53 21.96 -20.72
CA ILE A 400 14.24 22.60 -20.42
C ILE A 400 14.31 24.12 -20.61
N GLU A 401 15.40 24.74 -20.18
CA GLU A 401 15.63 26.17 -20.36
C GLU A 401 15.70 26.54 -21.85
N GLY A 402 16.43 25.73 -22.64
CA GLY A 402 16.50 25.93 -24.09
C GLY A 402 15.18 25.72 -24.82
N ALA A 403 14.29 24.91 -24.26
CA ALA A 403 12.94 24.72 -24.80
C ALA A 403 11.98 25.89 -24.45
N LEU A 404 12.18 26.52 -23.29
CA LEU A 404 11.40 27.69 -22.83
C LEU A 404 11.87 29.00 -23.45
N ILE A 405 13.18 29.16 -23.63
CA ILE A 405 13.79 30.35 -24.22
C ILE A 405 13.92 30.15 -25.71
N ASN A 406 13.01 30.70 -26.48
CA ASN A 406 13.07 30.70 -27.93
C ASN A 406 12.99 32.14 -28.45
N PRO A 407 13.29 32.41 -29.75
CA PRO A 407 13.28 33.76 -30.29
C PRO A 407 11.96 34.52 -30.11
N ASN A 408 10.85 33.82 -29.89
CA ASN A 408 9.54 34.41 -29.66
C ASN A 408 9.22 34.68 -28.17
N THR A 409 10.11 34.25 -27.26
CA THR A 409 9.93 34.42 -25.81
C THR A 409 11.04 35.24 -25.17
N THR A 410 11.85 35.96 -25.98
CA THR A 410 12.98 36.78 -25.51
C THR A 410 12.55 37.92 -24.59
N ASP A 411 11.30 38.38 -24.67
CA ASP A 411 10.75 39.44 -23.80
C ASP A 411 10.60 39.03 -22.34
N PHE A 412 10.71 37.72 -22.04
CA PHE A 412 10.67 37.18 -20.67
C PHE A 412 12.04 36.91 -20.06
N ALA A 413 13.11 37.10 -20.82
CA ALA A 413 14.48 36.83 -20.37
C ALA A 413 15.23 38.11 -19.92
N SER A 414 14.62 39.27 -19.98
CA SER A 414 15.04 40.54 -19.42
C SER A 414 14.28 40.79 -18.11
#